data_887a28c3717170744691e57e2212e9c9
#
_entry.id   887a28c3717170744691e57e2212e9c9
#
_cell.length_a   1.000
_cell.length_b   1.000
_cell.length_c   1.000
_cell.angle_alpha   90.00
_cell.angle_beta   90.00
_cell.angle_gamma   90.00
#
_symmetry.space_group_name_H-M   'P 1'
#
loop_
_entity.id
_entity.type
_entity.pdbx_description
1 polymer ?
#
loop_
_entity_poly.entity_id
_entity_poly.type
_entity_poly.pdbx_seq_one_letter_code
_entity_poly.pdbx_strand_id
1 'polypeptide(L)'
;MINTVLGEISKSELGITSSHEHIFIDMRNCVDITGNEMPCFYDKVNCANRAEVFSDPYAILDNALLDDVDDAVSEMQYFRDFGGRTIVDCTPDEIGRNPLALREVAERSGVNIILGCGHYYQKAHAPYVKKATVEQLADEMYTDITTGIGGTGIKAGVIGEIGTSAVVSDDEKKAVRAAGVVSAQTGKAIHIHTDLYTENGFEIIDMLQKEGARPERICIDHVDVLLRPDYIEGLLKKGVYVEFDNFGKEFYVSQKRRFAYDLERIELLKKLIDKGYANQILICNDICLKTMWKTHGGQGYAHILRSVKYMAEQNGIDEAIYLSMLTDNVAEFLD
;
A
#
# COMPACT_ATOMS: atom_id res chain seq x y z
N MET A 1 6.92 -19.56 -5.83
CA MET A 1 5.52 -19.37 -6.32
C MET A 1 4.84 -18.31 -5.48
N ILE A 2 4.04 -17.45 -6.11
CA ILE A 2 3.41 -16.28 -5.48
C ILE A 2 1.90 -16.51 -5.43
N ASN A 3 1.31 -16.44 -4.24
CA ASN A 3 -0.13 -16.61 -4.05
C ASN A 3 -0.89 -15.41 -4.63
N THR A 4 -1.91 -15.68 -5.45
CA THR A 4 -2.91 -14.71 -5.89
C THR A 4 -4.31 -15.18 -5.48
N VAL A 5 -5.30 -14.32 -5.62
CA VAL A 5 -6.70 -14.68 -5.32
C VAL A 5 -7.25 -15.79 -6.23
N LEU A 6 -6.61 -16.06 -7.37
CA LEU A 6 -6.97 -17.12 -8.33
C LEU A 6 -6.07 -18.36 -8.24
N GLY A 7 -5.12 -18.40 -7.32
CA GLY A 7 -4.14 -19.47 -7.17
C GLY A 7 -2.70 -18.97 -7.30
N GLU A 8 -1.77 -19.90 -7.40
CA GLU A 8 -0.33 -19.55 -7.44
C GLU A 8 0.10 -19.22 -8.87
N ILE A 9 0.95 -18.20 -9.00
CA ILE A 9 1.64 -17.84 -10.24
C ILE A 9 3.15 -17.90 -10.06
N SER A 10 3.88 -18.02 -11.17
CA SER A 10 5.33 -17.88 -11.17
C SER A 10 5.75 -16.40 -11.14
N LYS A 11 6.97 -16.12 -10.73
CA LYS A 11 7.58 -14.80 -10.77
C LYS A 11 7.49 -14.13 -12.16
N SER A 12 7.67 -14.92 -13.24
CA SER A 12 7.60 -14.42 -14.61
C SER A 12 6.20 -14.02 -15.08
N GLU A 13 5.15 -14.43 -14.36
CA GLU A 13 3.75 -14.10 -14.67
C GLU A 13 3.29 -12.80 -13.99
N LEU A 14 4.08 -12.24 -13.07
CA LEU A 14 3.77 -10.97 -12.41
C LEU A 14 3.59 -9.83 -13.42
N GLY A 15 4.52 -9.69 -14.36
CA GLY A 15 4.54 -8.56 -15.29
C GLY A 15 4.66 -7.21 -14.57
N ILE A 16 4.11 -6.15 -15.15
CA ILE A 16 4.04 -4.83 -14.52
C ILE A 16 3.10 -4.90 -13.32
N THR A 17 3.65 -4.62 -12.15
CA THR A 17 2.98 -4.79 -10.85
C THR A 17 2.95 -3.48 -10.07
N SER A 18 1.77 -3.07 -9.61
CA SER A 18 1.63 -2.05 -8.58
C SER A 18 1.77 -2.73 -7.21
N SER A 19 2.78 -2.35 -6.46
CA SER A 19 3.28 -3.11 -5.30
C SER A 19 2.50 -2.89 -4.01
N HIS A 20 1.71 -1.80 -3.94
CA HIS A 20 0.89 -1.46 -2.77
C HIS A 20 -0.35 -0.66 -3.21
N GLU A 21 -1.50 -1.28 -3.16
CA GLU A 21 -2.78 -0.67 -3.51
C GLU A 21 -3.90 -1.19 -2.61
N HIS A 22 -5.07 -0.54 -2.69
CA HIS A 22 -6.31 -0.99 -2.08
C HIS A 22 -7.42 -0.98 -3.14
N ILE A 23 -8.02 -2.15 -3.41
CA ILE A 23 -9.15 -2.25 -4.34
C ILE A 23 -10.46 -2.07 -3.57
N PHE A 24 -10.56 -2.70 -2.41
CA PHE A 24 -11.63 -2.46 -1.45
C PHE A 24 -11.03 -1.99 -0.14
N ILE A 25 -11.54 -0.87 0.40
CA ILE A 25 -11.08 -0.32 1.67
C ILE A 25 -12.19 0.47 2.36
N ASP A 26 -12.27 0.36 3.68
CA ASP A 26 -13.15 1.16 4.53
C ASP A 26 -12.34 1.81 5.66
N MET A 27 -11.87 3.02 5.41
CA MET A 27 -11.14 3.80 6.42
C MET A 27 -12.02 4.76 7.23
N ARG A 28 -13.34 4.64 7.16
CA ARG A 28 -14.25 5.53 7.90
C ARG A 28 -14.06 5.45 9.42
N ASN A 29 -13.62 4.29 9.93
CA ASN A 29 -13.25 4.11 11.34
C ASN A 29 -11.94 4.83 11.72
N CYS A 30 -11.12 5.21 10.74
CA CYS A 30 -9.87 5.94 10.92
C CYS A 30 -10.05 7.47 10.85
N VAL A 31 -11.21 7.95 10.43
CA VAL A 31 -11.51 9.39 10.37
C VAL A 31 -11.87 9.90 11.78
N ASP A 32 -11.32 11.06 12.16
CA ASP A 32 -11.67 11.73 13.42
C ASP A 32 -12.95 12.55 13.24
N ILE A 33 -13.99 12.19 14.00
CA ILE A 33 -15.24 12.95 14.04
C ILE A 33 -15.18 13.87 15.26
N THR A 34 -15.05 15.17 15.01
CA THR A 34 -14.78 16.20 16.05
C THR A 34 -16.03 16.96 16.47
N GLY A 35 -17.12 16.84 15.70
CA GLY A 35 -18.35 17.63 15.85
C GLY A 35 -18.29 19.01 15.16
N ASN A 36 -17.22 19.28 14.42
CA ASN A 36 -17.04 20.54 13.66
C ASN A 36 -16.84 20.26 12.16
N GLU A 37 -17.36 19.12 11.68
CA GLU A 37 -17.23 18.71 10.29
C GLU A 37 -17.98 19.69 9.36
N MET A 38 -17.55 19.69 8.09
CA MET A 38 -18.23 20.49 7.07
C MET A 38 -19.68 20.01 6.89
N PRO A 39 -20.60 20.87 6.44
CA PRO A 39 -21.99 20.48 6.19
C PRO A 39 -22.16 19.28 5.24
N CYS A 40 -21.23 19.08 4.32
CA CYS A 40 -21.23 17.98 3.35
C CYS A 40 -20.55 16.69 3.87
N PHE A 41 -20.13 16.62 5.11
CA PHE A 41 -19.32 15.50 5.64
C PHE A 41 -19.99 14.12 5.44
N TYR A 42 -21.31 14.03 5.58
CA TYR A 42 -22.07 12.79 5.39
C TYR A 42 -22.68 12.65 3.98
N ASP A 43 -22.36 13.54 3.05
CA ASP A 43 -22.85 13.44 1.68
C ASP A 43 -22.12 12.32 0.92
N LYS A 44 -22.67 11.94 -0.25
CA LYS A 44 -21.93 11.15 -1.23
C LYS A 44 -21.01 12.04 -2.06
N VAL A 45 -19.80 11.54 -2.36
CA VAL A 45 -18.89 12.22 -3.28
C VAL A 45 -19.51 12.36 -4.66
N ASN A 46 -19.47 13.57 -5.21
CA ASN A 46 -19.98 13.90 -6.55
C ASN A 46 -19.24 15.13 -7.12
N CYS A 47 -19.53 15.49 -8.36
CA CYS A 47 -18.87 16.62 -9.02
C CYS A 47 -19.08 17.98 -8.31
N ALA A 48 -20.18 18.16 -7.57
CA ALA A 48 -20.49 19.44 -6.93
C ALA A 48 -19.71 19.68 -5.64
N ASN A 49 -19.29 18.60 -4.94
CA ASN A 49 -18.55 18.67 -3.68
C ASN A 49 -17.11 18.15 -3.80
N ARG A 50 -16.61 17.94 -5.03
CA ARG A 50 -15.27 17.42 -5.26
C ARG A 50 -14.17 18.38 -4.81
N ALA A 51 -14.44 19.69 -4.81
CA ALA A 51 -13.46 20.70 -4.39
C ALA A 51 -13.06 20.55 -2.91
N GLU A 52 -13.99 20.13 -2.06
CA GLU A 52 -13.78 19.93 -0.64
C GLU A 52 -12.80 18.77 -0.41
N VAL A 53 -13.02 17.62 -1.06
CA VAL A 53 -12.13 16.45 -0.93
C VAL A 53 -10.80 16.62 -1.66
N PHE A 54 -10.70 17.52 -2.63
CA PHE A 54 -9.43 17.87 -3.25
C PHE A 54 -8.51 18.61 -2.27
N SER A 55 -9.09 19.44 -1.40
CA SER A 55 -8.34 20.19 -0.38
C SER A 55 -8.09 19.36 0.88
N ASP A 56 -9.09 18.60 1.32
CA ASP A 56 -9.01 17.68 2.47
C ASP A 56 -9.73 16.37 2.09
N PRO A 57 -9.00 15.27 1.89
CA PRO A 57 -9.57 14.01 1.42
C PRO A 57 -10.61 13.42 2.40
N TYR A 58 -10.61 13.84 3.66
CA TYR A 58 -11.55 13.41 4.69
C TYR A 58 -12.68 14.42 4.97
N ALA A 59 -12.80 15.48 4.16
CA ALA A 59 -13.91 16.44 4.25
C ALA A 59 -15.27 15.78 4.01
N ILE A 60 -15.32 14.66 3.30
CA ILE A 60 -16.51 13.84 3.04
C ILE A 60 -16.20 12.39 3.39
N LEU A 61 -16.95 11.83 4.34
CA LEU A 61 -16.71 10.48 4.87
C LEU A 61 -16.84 9.38 3.79
N ASP A 62 -17.71 9.55 2.82
CA ASP A 62 -17.87 8.63 1.67
C ASP A 62 -16.59 8.49 0.83
N ASN A 63 -15.69 9.47 0.86
CA ASN A 63 -14.42 9.40 0.16
C ASN A 63 -13.47 8.33 0.74
N ALA A 64 -13.64 7.96 2.01
CA ALA A 64 -12.85 6.94 2.70
C ALA A 64 -13.38 5.50 2.52
N LEU A 65 -14.25 5.27 1.52
CA LEU A 65 -14.86 3.97 1.23
C LEU A 65 -14.75 3.61 -0.24
N LEU A 66 -14.12 2.47 -0.54
CA LEU A 66 -14.12 1.81 -1.84
C LEU A 66 -14.78 0.44 -1.67
N ASP A 67 -15.97 0.24 -2.23
CA ASP A 67 -16.77 -0.98 -2.01
C ASP A 67 -17.58 -1.44 -3.24
N ASP A 68 -17.44 -0.75 -4.38
CA ASP A 68 -18.17 -1.08 -5.61
C ASP A 68 -17.36 -2.02 -6.51
N VAL A 69 -17.89 -3.23 -6.76
CA VAL A 69 -17.22 -4.26 -7.56
C VAL A 69 -17.15 -3.87 -9.05
N ASP A 70 -18.19 -3.25 -9.60
CA ASP A 70 -18.23 -2.90 -11.02
C ASP A 70 -17.26 -1.75 -11.33
N ASP A 71 -17.18 -0.76 -10.43
CA ASP A 71 -16.17 0.29 -10.50
C ASP A 71 -14.76 -0.30 -10.38
N ALA A 72 -14.52 -1.20 -9.42
CA ALA A 72 -13.23 -1.86 -9.23
C ALA A 72 -12.80 -2.65 -10.48
N VAL A 73 -13.72 -3.40 -11.11
CA VAL A 73 -13.44 -4.10 -12.39
C VAL A 73 -13.06 -3.12 -13.48
N SER A 74 -13.76 -2.01 -13.59
CA SER A 74 -13.49 -0.96 -14.60
C SER A 74 -12.11 -0.32 -14.38
N GLU A 75 -11.73 -0.06 -13.12
CA GLU A 75 -10.41 0.45 -12.75
C GLU A 75 -9.30 -0.54 -13.11
N MET A 76 -9.47 -1.83 -12.80
CA MET A 76 -8.49 -2.86 -13.13
C MET A 76 -8.36 -3.07 -14.63
N GLN A 77 -9.45 -3.02 -15.40
CA GLN A 77 -9.40 -3.08 -16.86
C GLN A 77 -8.63 -1.87 -17.42
N TYR A 78 -8.85 -0.69 -16.88
CA TYR A 78 -8.11 0.51 -17.28
C TYR A 78 -6.60 0.38 -16.97
N PHE A 79 -6.23 -0.13 -15.79
CA PHE A 79 -4.84 -0.42 -15.45
C PHE A 79 -4.20 -1.42 -16.44
N ARG A 80 -4.91 -2.51 -16.78
CA ARG A 80 -4.48 -3.49 -17.77
C ARG A 80 -4.30 -2.89 -19.16
N ASP A 81 -5.19 -2.00 -19.60
CA ASP A 81 -5.13 -1.36 -20.92
C ASP A 81 -3.86 -0.51 -21.10
N PHE A 82 -3.25 -0.04 -19.99
CA PHE A 82 -1.95 0.62 -19.97
C PHE A 82 -0.76 -0.35 -19.71
N GLY A 83 -0.98 -1.65 -19.74
CA GLY A 83 0.06 -2.68 -19.62
C GLY A 83 0.22 -3.26 -18.22
N GLY A 84 -0.53 -2.79 -17.23
CA GLY A 84 -0.54 -3.35 -15.88
C GLY A 84 -1.00 -4.82 -15.86
N ARG A 85 -0.42 -5.64 -15.01
CA ARG A 85 -0.69 -7.09 -14.95
C ARG A 85 -1.06 -7.57 -13.57
N THR A 86 -0.47 -7.00 -12.53
CA THR A 86 -0.64 -7.45 -11.14
C THR A 86 -0.83 -6.27 -10.22
N ILE A 87 -1.72 -6.41 -9.26
CA ILE A 87 -1.91 -5.49 -8.12
C ILE A 87 -1.62 -6.27 -6.83
N VAL A 88 -0.87 -5.67 -5.92
CA VAL A 88 -0.77 -6.13 -4.54
C VAL A 88 -1.77 -5.32 -3.71
N ASP A 89 -2.84 -5.98 -3.25
CA ASP A 89 -3.84 -5.38 -2.37
C ASP A 89 -3.42 -5.57 -0.92
N CYS A 90 -2.94 -4.51 -0.30
CA CYS A 90 -2.40 -4.51 1.06
C CYS A 90 -3.46 -4.26 2.15
N THR A 91 -4.74 -4.42 1.86
CA THR A 91 -5.83 -4.11 2.79
C THR A 91 -5.95 -5.15 3.90
N PRO A 92 -5.70 -4.81 5.19
CA PRO A 92 -6.01 -5.68 6.33
C PRO A 92 -7.52 -5.78 6.60
N ASP A 93 -7.90 -6.77 7.43
CA ASP A 93 -9.31 -7.02 7.78
C ASP A 93 -9.98 -5.82 8.45
N GLU A 94 -9.26 -5.12 9.32
CA GLU A 94 -9.76 -3.97 10.09
C GLU A 94 -10.19 -2.77 9.22
N ILE A 95 -9.72 -2.71 7.99
CA ILE A 95 -10.07 -1.65 7.04
C ILE A 95 -10.70 -2.19 5.75
N GLY A 96 -11.35 -3.37 5.82
CA GLY A 96 -12.29 -3.80 4.80
C GLY A 96 -11.80 -4.82 3.78
N ARG A 97 -10.73 -5.59 4.06
CA ARG A 97 -10.27 -6.69 3.21
C ARG A 97 -11.43 -7.61 2.79
N ASN A 98 -11.59 -7.84 1.48
CA ASN A 98 -12.65 -8.69 0.94
C ASN A 98 -12.13 -9.70 -0.09
N PRO A 99 -11.64 -10.89 0.35
CA PRO A 99 -11.02 -11.87 -0.55
C PRO A 99 -11.94 -12.37 -1.66
N LEU A 100 -13.23 -12.54 -1.39
CA LEU A 100 -14.17 -13.06 -2.38
C LEU A 100 -14.50 -12.03 -3.47
N ALA A 101 -14.68 -10.77 -3.09
CA ALA A 101 -14.88 -9.70 -4.05
C ALA A 101 -13.61 -9.44 -4.89
N LEU A 102 -12.42 -9.52 -4.28
CA LEU A 102 -11.14 -9.41 -5.00
C LEU A 102 -10.97 -10.54 -6.02
N ARG A 103 -11.40 -11.77 -5.69
CA ARG A 103 -11.42 -12.88 -6.66
C ARG A 103 -12.35 -12.58 -7.83
N GLU A 104 -13.56 -12.08 -7.60
CA GLU A 104 -14.50 -11.68 -8.66
C GLU A 104 -13.88 -10.58 -9.55
N VAL A 105 -13.24 -9.57 -8.96
CA VAL A 105 -12.55 -8.51 -9.71
C VAL A 105 -11.45 -9.09 -10.58
N ALA A 106 -10.62 -10.01 -10.05
CA ALA A 106 -9.55 -10.65 -10.81
C ALA A 106 -10.09 -11.46 -11.99
N GLU A 107 -11.14 -12.28 -11.77
CA GLU A 107 -11.79 -13.07 -12.81
C GLU A 107 -12.36 -12.21 -13.96
N ARG A 108 -13.00 -11.10 -13.61
CA ARG A 108 -13.67 -10.21 -14.58
C ARG A 108 -12.71 -9.26 -15.28
N SER A 109 -11.65 -8.83 -14.63
CA SER A 109 -10.68 -7.88 -15.20
C SER A 109 -9.52 -8.57 -15.93
N GLY A 110 -9.14 -9.79 -15.52
CA GLY A 110 -7.94 -10.47 -15.99
C GLY A 110 -6.64 -9.91 -15.43
N VAL A 111 -6.70 -9.14 -14.32
CA VAL A 111 -5.55 -8.65 -13.56
C VAL A 111 -5.28 -9.63 -12.42
N ASN A 112 -4.01 -10.01 -12.20
CA ASN A 112 -3.64 -10.78 -11.03
C ASN A 112 -3.77 -9.91 -9.78
N ILE A 113 -4.35 -10.44 -8.71
CA ILE A 113 -4.44 -9.74 -7.42
C ILE A 113 -3.74 -10.59 -6.37
N ILE A 114 -2.73 -10.03 -5.74
CA ILE A 114 -2.03 -10.59 -4.58
C ILE A 114 -2.64 -9.95 -3.35
N LEU A 115 -3.00 -10.76 -2.36
CA LEU A 115 -3.68 -10.28 -1.16
C LEU A 115 -2.74 -10.24 0.02
N GLY A 116 -2.82 -9.17 0.81
CA GLY A 116 -2.09 -9.00 2.05
C GLY A 116 -2.77 -9.62 3.27
N CYS A 117 -2.00 -9.83 4.34
CA CYS A 117 -2.50 -10.22 5.65
C CYS A 117 -1.73 -9.48 6.75
N GLY A 118 -2.41 -9.18 7.85
CA GLY A 118 -1.81 -8.47 8.97
C GLY A 118 -2.78 -7.55 9.68
N HIS A 119 -2.25 -6.61 10.46
CA HIS A 119 -3.03 -5.69 11.27
C HIS A 119 -2.63 -4.25 10.99
N TYR A 120 -3.62 -3.38 10.79
CA TYR A 120 -3.41 -1.96 10.56
C TYR A 120 -2.91 -1.24 11.83
N TYR A 121 -2.93 0.08 11.89
CA TYR A 121 -2.50 0.79 13.09
C TYR A 121 -3.56 0.77 14.21
N GLN A 122 -3.14 1.06 15.44
CA GLN A 122 -3.91 0.85 16.68
C GLN A 122 -5.36 1.36 16.65
N LYS A 123 -5.62 2.50 16.00
CA LYS A 123 -6.97 3.09 15.92
C LYS A 123 -7.96 2.17 15.20
N ALA A 124 -7.51 1.39 14.24
CA ALA A 124 -8.33 0.44 13.49
C ALA A 124 -8.40 -0.94 14.13
N HIS A 125 -7.48 -1.27 15.05
CA HIS A 125 -7.38 -2.62 15.60
C HIS A 125 -8.70 -3.16 16.12
N ALA A 126 -9.03 -4.39 15.73
CA ALA A 126 -10.10 -5.15 16.36
C ALA A 126 -9.81 -5.38 17.86
N PRO A 127 -10.82 -5.41 18.73
CA PRO A 127 -10.62 -5.50 20.19
C PRO A 127 -9.80 -6.69 20.68
N TYR A 128 -9.73 -7.78 19.90
CA TYR A 128 -8.95 -8.96 20.27
C TYR A 128 -7.44 -8.75 20.13
N VAL A 129 -6.98 -7.92 19.18
CA VAL A 129 -5.57 -7.62 18.93
C VAL A 129 -4.88 -7.11 20.21
N LYS A 130 -5.61 -6.28 20.98
CA LYS A 130 -5.14 -5.78 22.27
C LYS A 130 -4.80 -6.90 23.27
N LYS A 131 -5.54 -8.01 23.21
CA LYS A 131 -5.41 -9.14 24.13
C LYS A 131 -4.52 -10.27 23.60
N ALA A 132 -4.32 -10.30 22.28
CA ALA A 132 -3.56 -11.32 21.60
C ALA A 132 -2.06 -11.24 21.97
N THR A 133 -1.39 -12.40 21.96
CA THR A 133 0.06 -12.48 22.04
C THR A 133 0.68 -12.36 20.66
N VAL A 134 2.00 -12.18 20.59
CA VAL A 134 2.76 -12.18 19.32
C VAL A 134 2.55 -13.50 18.57
N GLU A 135 2.57 -14.62 19.30
CA GLU A 135 2.40 -15.96 18.75
C GLU A 135 1.02 -16.16 18.13
N GLN A 136 -0.03 -15.64 18.79
CA GLN A 136 -1.41 -15.73 18.27
C GLN A 136 -1.59 -14.92 17.00
N LEU A 137 -1.04 -13.69 16.92
CA LEU A 137 -1.07 -12.87 15.71
C LEU A 137 -0.21 -13.50 14.60
N ALA A 138 0.92 -14.11 14.94
CA ALA A 138 1.74 -14.83 13.98
C ALA A 138 1.03 -16.07 13.42
N ASP A 139 0.36 -16.87 14.27
CA ASP A 139 -0.40 -18.05 13.83
C ASP A 139 -1.56 -17.65 12.89
N GLU A 140 -2.21 -16.52 13.12
CA GLU A 140 -3.23 -15.97 12.25
C GLU A 140 -2.67 -15.65 10.86
N MET A 141 -1.62 -14.81 10.79
CA MET A 141 -0.96 -14.44 9.52
C MET A 141 -0.39 -15.68 8.81
N TYR A 142 0.21 -16.62 9.54
CA TYR A 142 0.71 -17.86 8.97
C TYR A 142 -0.40 -18.71 8.36
N THR A 143 -1.56 -18.77 9.02
CA THR A 143 -2.75 -19.47 8.51
C THR A 143 -3.27 -18.81 7.24
N ASP A 144 -3.35 -17.47 7.19
CA ASP A 144 -3.77 -16.70 6.02
C ASP A 144 -2.87 -16.99 4.81
N ILE A 145 -1.56 -17.16 5.01
CA ILE A 145 -0.58 -17.44 3.96
C ILE A 145 -0.61 -18.90 3.50
N THR A 146 -0.76 -19.85 4.42
CA THR A 146 -0.57 -21.28 4.12
C THR A 146 -1.86 -22.03 3.83
N THR A 147 -2.94 -21.65 4.51
CA THR A 147 -4.24 -22.34 4.47
C THR A 147 -5.30 -21.51 3.73
N GLY A 148 -5.37 -20.22 4.02
CA GLY A 148 -6.29 -19.26 3.40
C GLY A 148 -7.10 -18.46 4.41
N ILE A 149 -7.46 -17.27 3.98
CA ILE A 149 -8.13 -16.23 4.75
C ILE A 149 -9.58 -16.60 5.04
N GLY A 150 -9.97 -16.56 6.31
CA GLY A 150 -11.37 -16.69 6.71
C GLY A 150 -12.09 -17.96 6.19
N GLY A 151 -11.36 -19.04 5.92
CA GLY A 151 -11.92 -20.30 5.38
C GLY A 151 -12.28 -20.25 3.89
N THR A 152 -11.93 -19.21 3.17
CA THR A 152 -12.20 -19.04 1.72
C THR A 152 -11.30 -19.91 0.83
N GLY A 153 -10.17 -20.39 1.38
CA GLY A 153 -9.10 -21.05 0.62
C GLY A 153 -8.23 -20.09 -0.21
N ILE A 154 -8.53 -18.78 -0.19
CA ILE A 154 -7.70 -17.74 -0.83
C ILE A 154 -6.56 -17.41 0.13
N LYS A 155 -5.31 -17.59 -0.34
CA LYS A 155 -4.10 -17.41 0.45
C LYS A 155 -3.54 -16.01 0.27
N ALA A 156 -3.03 -15.42 1.35
CA ALA A 156 -2.24 -14.21 1.26
C ALA A 156 -0.91 -14.47 0.55
N GLY A 157 -0.45 -13.52 -0.26
CA GLY A 157 0.84 -13.59 -0.96
C GLY A 157 1.90 -12.70 -0.33
N VAL A 158 1.51 -11.74 0.51
CA VAL A 158 2.37 -10.78 1.20
C VAL A 158 1.89 -10.57 2.64
N ILE A 159 2.77 -10.15 3.53
CA ILE A 159 2.43 -9.72 4.89
C ILE A 159 2.24 -8.21 4.84
N GLY A 160 1.09 -7.73 5.26
CA GLY A 160 0.83 -6.28 5.31
C GLY A 160 -0.43 -5.87 4.52
N GLU A 161 -0.70 -4.56 4.62
CA GLU A 161 0.20 -3.63 5.32
C GLU A 161 0.10 -3.80 6.87
N ILE A 162 1.24 -3.70 7.53
CA ILE A 162 1.31 -3.65 8.99
C ILE A 162 1.37 -2.17 9.39
N GLY A 163 0.34 -1.70 10.08
CA GLY A 163 0.21 -0.29 10.42
C GLY A 163 0.92 0.11 11.70
N THR A 164 1.53 1.30 11.69
CA THR A 164 2.15 1.89 12.86
C THR A 164 1.82 3.36 13.02
N SER A 165 1.55 3.79 14.25
CA SER A 165 1.30 5.18 14.63
C SER A 165 2.61 5.96 14.83
N ALA A 166 2.50 7.29 14.99
CA ALA A 166 3.64 8.20 15.27
C ALA A 166 4.47 7.76 16.49
N VAL A 167 3.81 7.25 17.52
CA VAL A 167 4.43 6.53 18.64
C VAL A 167 3.93 5.10 18.55
N VAL A 168 4.81 4.18 18.18
CA VAL A 168 4.45 2.77 18.01
C VAL A 168 3.95 2.20 19.32
N SER A 169 2.66 1.87 19.37
CA SER A 169 2.00 1.34 20.58
C SER A 169 2.42 -0.10 20.87
N ASP A 170 2.14 -0.58 22.08
CA ASP A 170 2.46 -1.96 22.46
C ASP A 170 1.69 -2.99 21.61
N ASP A 171 0.49 -2.65 21.15
CA ASP A 171 -0.31 -3.53 20.28
C ASP A 171 0.29 -3.56 18.86
N GLU A 172 0.71 -2.43 18.32
CA GLU A 172 1.41 -2.34 17.04
C GLU A 172 2.76 -3.06 17.08
N LYS A 173 3.53 -2.93 18.19
CA LYS A 173 4.76 -3.71 18.38
C LYS A 173 4.55 -5.21 18.33
N LYS A 174 3.41 -5.71 18.87
CA LYS A 174 3.06 -7.12 18.74
C LYS A 174 2.81 -7.53 17.30
N ALA A 175 2.05 -6.72 16.55
CA ALA A 175 1.77 -6.97 15.14
C ALA A 175 3.04 -6.95 14.28
N VAL A 176 3.92 -5.95 14.47
CA VAL A 176 5.23 -5.87 13.81
C VAL A 176 6.10 -7.10 14.11
N ARG A 177 6.19 -7.50 15.37
CA ARG A 177 6.96 -8.69 15.76
C ARG A 177 6.38 -9.97 15.16
N ALA A 178 5.05 -10.13 15.18
CA ALA A 178 4.36 -11.25 14.54
C ALA A 178 4.67 -11.33 13.03
N ALA A 179 4.63 -10.19 12.33
CA ALA A 179 5.02 -10.10 10.92
C ALA A 179 6.48 -10.55 10.70
N GLY A 180 7.40 -10.14 11.57
CA GLY A 180 8.79 -10.57 11.53
C GLY A 180 8.95 -12.08 11.65
N VAL A 181 8.27 -12.70 12.64
CA VAL A 181 8.26 -14.16 12.86
C VAL A 181 7.74 -14.88 11.62
N VAL A 182 6.60 -14.42 11.05
CA VAL A 182 5.98 -15.08 9.89
C VAL A 182 6.82 -14.92 8.64
N SER A 183 7.42 -13.74 8.41
CA SER A 183 8.34 -13.55 7.30
C SER A 183 9.56 -14.47 7.40
N ALA A 184 10.14 -14.62 8.59
CA ALA A 184 11.26 -15.56 8.82
C ALA A 184 10.87 -17.03 8.52
N GLN A 185 9.63 -17.43 8.82
CA GLN A 185 9.13 -18.79 8.60
C GLN A 185 8.75 -19.07 7.15
N THR A 186 8.17 -18.08 6.46
CA THR A 186 7.55 -18.26 5.14
C THR A 186 8.36 -17.68 3.98
N GLY A 187 9.31 -16.79 4.29
CA GLY A 187 10.04 -16.00 3.30
C GLY A 187 9.22 -14.86 2.68
N LYS A 188 7.96 -14.66 3.11
CA LYS A 188 7.09 -13.64 2.52
C LYS A 188 7.55 -12.22 2.86
N ALA A 189 7.39 -11.33 1.88
CA ALA A 189 7.67 -9.92 1.99
C ALA A 189 6.70 -9.21 2.95
N ILE A 190 7.16 -8.11 3.54
CA ILE A 190 6.41 -7.31 4.52
C ILE A 190 6.29 -5.88 4.02
N HIS A 191 5.07 -5.37 3.91
CA HIS A 191 4.76 -3.95 3.76
C HIS A 191 4.48 -3.32 5.11
N ILE A 192 5.14 -2.20 5.39
CA ILE A 192 5.01 -1.46 6.66
C ILE A 192 4.46 -0.07 6.38
N HIS A 193 3.20 0.13 6.73
CA HIS A 193 2.60 1.46 6.85
C HIS A 193 3.23 2.20 8.04
N THR A 194 4.05 3.19 7.77
CA THR A 194 4.60 4.06 8.83
C THR A 194 3.76 5.32 8.97
N ASP A 195 3.73 5.91 10.17
CA ASP A 195 3.17 7.26 10.32
C ASP A 195 3.87 8.24 9.36
N LEU A 196 3.07 8.96 8.60
CA LEU A 196 3.51 9.79 7.48
C LEU A 196 4.44 10.94 7.91
N TYR A 197 4.48 11.26 9.20
CA TYR A 197 5.13 12.47 9.72
C TYR A 197 6.31 12.20 10.65
N THR A 198 6.61 10.93 10.92
CA THR A 198 7.72 10.50 11.79
C THR A 198 8.82 9.76 11.01
N GLU A 199 9.88 9.35 11.69
CA GLU A 199 11.00 8.58 11.14
C GLU A 199 11.17 7.28 11.92
N ASN A 200 10.06 6.64 12.31
CA ASN A 200 10.06 5.44 13.13
C ASN A 200 10.45 4.16 12.36
N GLY A 201 10.64 4.22 11.05
CA GLY A 201 11.03 3.07 10.22
C GLY A 201 12.30 2.36 10.72
N PHE A 202 13.27 3.08 11.29
CA PHE A 202 14.47 2.44 11.85
C PHE A 202 14.16 1.52 13.03
N GLU A 203 13.31 1.96 13.96
CA GLU A 203 12.86 1.15 15.12
C GLU A 203 12.11 -0.08 14.64
N ILE A 204 11.24 0.09 13.63
CA ILE A 204 10.42 -0.99 13.07
C ILE A 204 11.30 -2.03 12.37
N ILE A 205 12.26 -1.62 11.54
CA ILE A 205 13.23 -2.52 10.90
C ILE A 205 14.00 -3.32 11.96
N ASP A 206 14.49 -2.66 13.01
CA ASP A 206 15.23 -3.33 14.09
C ASP A 206 14.36 -4.37 14.83
N MET A 207 13.05 -4.11 15.02
CA MET A 207 12.11 -5.08 15.59
C MET A 207 11.90 -6.28 14.66
N LEU A 208 11.66 -6.06 13.38
CA LEU A 208 11.45 -7.12 12.39
C LEU A 208 12.68 -8.03 12.26
N GLN A 209 13.86 -7.43 12.18
CA GLN A 209 15.13 -8.18 12.08
C GLN A 209 15.44 -8.99 13.33
N LYS A 210 15.07 -8.53 14.53
CA LYS A 210 15.18 -9.31 15.76
C LYS A 210 14.35 -10.59 15.76
N GLU A 211 13.21 -10.57 15.07
CA GLU A 211 12.35 -11.76 14.90
C GLU A 211 12.77 -12.62 13.68
N GLY A 212 13.82 -12.22 12.96
CA GLY A 212 14.42 -13.02 11.88
C GLY A 212 14.01 -12.61 10.46
N ALA A 213 13.24 -11.54 10.28
CA ALA A 213 12.95 -11.03 8.94
C ALA A 213 14.22 -10.53 8.25
N ARG A 214 14.39 -10.90 6.97
CA ARG A 214 15.52 -10.46 6.16
C ARG A 214 15.27 -9.04 5.63
N PRO A 215 16.30 -8.17 5.59
CA PRO A 215 16.14 -6.79 5.10
C PRO A 215 15.46 -6.70 3.73
N GLU A 216 15.86 -7.55 2.80
CA GLU A 216 15.33 -7.59 1.43
C GLU A 216 13.86 -8.09 1.35
N ARG A 217 13.24 -8.41 2.46
CA ARG A 217 11.81 -8.75 2.60
C ARG A 217 11.01 -7.67 3.33
N ILE A 218 11.61 -6.54 3.63
CA ILE A 218 10.97 -5.43 4.35
C ILE A 218 10.85 -4.26 3.39
N CYS A 219 9.66 -3.72 3.22
CA CYS A 219 9.39 -2.44 2.57
C CYS A 219 8.87 -1.45 3.60
N ILE A 220 9.45 -0.25 3.60
CA ILE A 220 8.93 0.89 4.36
C ILE A 220 8.13 1.76 3.40
N ASP A 221 6.82 1.79 3.62
CA ASP A 221 5.87 2.46 2.77
C ASP A 221 5.75 3.95 3.11
N HIS A 222 5.17 4.75 2.23
CA HIS A 222 4.82 6.16 2.39
C HIS A 222 6.01 7.10 2.65
N VAL A 223 7.22 6.71 2.23
CA VAL A 223 8.42 7.55 2.45
C VAL A 223 8.39 8.84 1.64
N ASP A 224 7.49 8.94 0.66
CA ASP A 224 7.37 10.04 -0.31
C ASP A 224 6.25 11.06 0.03
N VAL A 225 5.56 10.91 1.16
CA VAL A 225 4.59 11.92 1.64
C VAL A 225 5.32 13.20 2.03
N LEU A 226 6.33 13.09 2.88
CA LEU A 226 7.28 14.15 3.18
C LEU A 226 8.65 13.74 2.67
N LEU A 227 9.18 14.47 1.72
CA LEU A 227 10.47 14.15 1.11
C LEU A 227 11.61 14.44 2.10
N ARG A 228 12.15 13.38 2.72
CA ARG A 228 13.25 13.41 3.69
C ARG A 228 14.43 12.60 3.15
N PRO A 229 15.29 13.19 2.30
CA PRO A 229 16.33 12.45 1.58
C PRO A 229 17.27 11.66 2.50
N ASP A 230 17.68 12.25 3.63
CA ASP A 230 18.62 11.61 4.55
C ASP A 230 18.00 10.41 5.28
N TYR A 231 16.70 10.51 5.63
CA TYR A 231 15.94 9.41 6.21
C TYR A 231 15.78 8.26 5.22
N ILE A 232 15.32 8.55 4.01
CA ILE A 232 15.10 7.55 2.96
C ILE A 232 16.43 6.84 2.60
N GLU A 233 17.50 7.61 2.43
CA GLU A 233 18.83 7.03 2.17
C GLU A 233 19.33 6.19 3.35
N GLY A 234 19.01 6.59 4.57
CA GLY A 234 19.30 5.81 5.77
C GLY A 234 18.60 4.45 5.80
N LEU A 235 17.33 4.40 5.39
CA LEU A 235 16.57 3.15 5.23
C LEU A 235 17.19 2.26 4.16
N LEU A 236 17.47 2.80 2.97
CA LEU A 236 18.10 2.08 1.86
C LEU A 236 19.45 1.47 2.27
N LYS A 237 20.25 2.17 3.08
CA LYS A 237 21.53 1.64 3.63
C LYS A 237 21.33 0.46 4.60
N LYS A 238 20.13 0.26 5.16
CA LYS A 238 19.79 -0.93 5.94
C LYS A 238 19.53 -2.16 5.05
N GLY A 239 19.45 -1.99 3.72
CA GLY A 239 19.18 -3.06 2.76
C GLY A 239 17.71 -3.40 2.57
N VAL A 240 16.80 -2.57 3.10
CA VAL A 240 15.35 -2.71 2.92
C VAL A 240 14.91 -2.04 1.62
N TYR A 241 13.69 -2.36 1.18
CA TYR A 241 12.99 -1.58 0.17
C TYR A 241 12.33 -0.35 0.77
N VAL A 242 12.16 0.67 -0.05
CA VAL A 242 11.31 1.83 0.25
C VAL A 242 10.28 2.01 -0.86
N GLU A 243 9.11 2.52 -0.51
CA GLU A 243 8.04 2.69 -1.48
C GLU A 243 7.67 4.16 -1.66
N PHE A 244 7.70 4.59 -2.92
CA PHE A 244 7.14 5.84 -3.39
C PHE A 244 5.72 5.54 -3.88
N ASP A 245 4.76 5.63 -2.98
CA ASP A 245 3.41 5.12 -3.16
C ASP A 245 2.30 6.17 -3.10
N ASN A 246 2.65 7.44 -3.08
CA ASN A 246 1.66 8.50 -3.00
C ASN A 246 1.50 9.29 -4.31
N PHE A 247 1.86 8.70 -5.45
CA PHE A 247 1.64 9.33 -6.74
C PHE A 247 0.14 9.60 -6.98
N GLY A 248 -0.17 10.84 -7.39
CA GLY A 248 -1.54 11.31 -7.56
C GLY A 248 -2.18 11.90 -6.31
N LYS A 249 -1.53 11.82 -5.14
CA LYS A 249 -2.01 12.40 -3.88
C LYS A 249 -1.41 13.81 -3.66
N GLU A 250 -1.98 14.79 -4.34
CA GLU A 250 -1.53 16.19 -4.27
C GLU A 250 -2.49 17.04 -3.42
N PHE A 251 -2.73 16.64 -2.18
CA PHE A 251 -3.69 17.28 -1.29
C PHE A 251 -3.13 17.61 0.11
N TYR A 252 -3.93 18.29 0.93
CA TYR A 252 -3.63 18.58 2.34
C TYR A 252 -4.42 17.64 3.24
N VAL A 253 -3.75 17.02 4.20
CA VAL A 253 -4.42 16.25 5.24
C VAL A 253 -4.66 17.18 6.43
N SER A 254 -5.94 17.30 6.84
CA SER A 254 -6.37 18.17 7.95
C SER A 254 -5.87 19.61 7.81
N GLN A 255 -5.68 20.11 6.60
CA GLN A 255 -5.26 21.47 6.26
C GLN A 255 -3.95 21.93 6.93
N LYS A 256 -3.17 21.01 7.50
CA LYS A 256 -1.97 21.34 8.26
C LYS A 256 -0.67 21.06 7.52
N ARG A 257 -0.66 20.07 6.64
CA ARG A 257 0.54 19.65 5.90
C ARG A 257 0.17 19.23 4.49
N ARG A 258 0.92 19.71 3.53
CA ARG A 258 0.84 19.33 2.13
C ARG A 258 1.60 18.01 1.91
N PHE A 259 1.04 17.10 1.13
CA PHE A 259 1.80 16.01 0.54
C PHE A 259 2.74 16.57 -0.54
N ALA A 260 3.86 15.90 -0.76
CA ALA A 260 4.72 16.22 -1.89
C ALA A 260 3.94 16.08 -3.20
N TYR A 261 4.28 16.89 -4.20
CA TYR A 261 3.71 16.74 -5.54
C TYR A 261 4.47 15.68 -6.34
N ASP A 262 3.82 15.11 -7.35
CA ASP A 262 4.42 14.07 -8.17
C ASP A 262 5.76 14.48 -8.77
N LEU A 263 5.89 15.73 -9.22
CA LEU A 263 7.16 16.22 -9.75
C LEU A 263 8.27 16.26 -8.69
N GLU A 264 7.93 16.66 -7.46
CA GLU A 264 8.90 16.67 -6.33
C GLU A 264 9.35 15.24 -5.98
N ARG A 265 8.42 14.26 -6.04
CA ARG A 265 8.73 12.83 -5.88
C ARG A 265 9.69 12.34 -6.95
N ILE A 266 9.42 12.66 -8.22
CA ILE A 266 10.28 12.31 -9.35
C ILE A 266 11.68 12.91 -9.22
N GLU A 267 11.81 14.16 -8.80
CA GLU A 267 13.10 14.82 -8.56
C GLU A 267 13.92 14.12 -7.48
N LEU A 268 13.29 13.67 -6.40
CA LEU A 268 13.96 12.91 -5.34
C LEU A 268 14.30 11.50 -5.82
N LEU A 269 13.37 10.83 -6.50
CA LEU A 269 13.57 9.51 -7.09
C LEU A 269 14.79 9.50 -8.01
N LYS A 270 14.90 10.50 -8.90
CA LYS A 270 16.09 10.66 -9.78
C LYS A 270 17.38 10.75 -8.98
N LYS A 271 17.41 11.53 -7.90
CA LYS A 271 18.62 11.67 -7.04
C LYS A 271 19.00 10.34 -6.38
N LEU A 272 18.02 9.53 -5.95
CA LEU A 272 18.27 8.22 -5.35
C LEU A 272 18.77 7.21 -6.40
N ILE A 273 18.20 7.24 -7.60
CA ILE A 273 18.65 6.43 -8.75
C ILE A 273 20.11 6.77 -9.08
N ASP A 274 20.47 8.05 -9.17
CA ASP A 274 21.84 8.50 -9.47
C ASP A 274 22.85 8.09 -8.39
N LYS A 275 22.38 7.84 -7.15
CA LYS A 275 23.19 7.30 -6.06
C LYS A 275 23.28 5.76 -6.08
N GLY A 276 22.59 5.08 -7.00
CA GLY A 276 22.65 3.63 -7.17
C GLY A 276 21.60 2.83 -6.40
N TYR A 277 20.54 3.46 -5.91
CA TYR A 277 19.51 2.79 -5.12
C TYR A 277 18.31 2.29 -5.95
N ALA A 278 18.37 2.37 -7.28
CA ALA A 278 17.23 2.03 -8.15
C ALA A 278 16.61 0.66 -7.85
N ASN A 279 17.42 -0.33 -7.49
CA ASN A 279 16.99 -1.72 -7.24
C ASN A 279 16.38 -1.98 -5.86
N GLN A 280 16.24 -0.96 -5.01
CA GLN A 280 15.60 -1.05 -3.69
C GLN A 280 14.38 -0.14 -3.57
N ILE A 281 13.88 0.37 -4.70
CA ILE A 281 12.75 1.29 -4.75
C ILE A 281 11.58 0.61 -5.45
N LEU A 282 10.40 0.67 -4.82
CA LEU A 282 9.12 0.32 -5.39
C LEU A 282 8.30 1.59 -5.65
N ILE A 283 7.38 1.53 -6.61
CA ILE A 283 6.50 2.67 -6.94
C ILE A 283 5.07 2.20 -7.20
N CYS A 284 4.10 2.94 -6.68
CA CYS A 284 2.67 2.70 -6.90
C CYS A 284 1.84 3.97 -6.60
N ASN A 285 0.52 3.86 -6.41
CA ASN A 285 -0.34 5.02 -6.13
C ASN A 285 -0.93 4.98 -4.71
N ASP A 286 -0.99 3.81 -4.07
CA ASP A 286 -1.70 3.58 -2.81
C ASP A 286 -3.11 4.18 -2.87
N ILE A 287 -3.92 3.69 -3.81
CA ILE A 287 -5.29 4.17 -3.97
C ILE A 287 -6.12 3.70 -2.78
N CYS A 288 -6.52 4.65 -1.93
CA CYS A 288 -7.29 4.39 -0.72
C CYS A 288 -8.51 5.32 -0.55
N LEU A 289 -8.80 6.14 -1.58
CA LEU A 289 -9.86 7.14 -1.56
C LEU A 289 -10.70 7.07 -2.84
N LYS A 290 -12.02 7.23 -2.70
CA LYS A 290 -12.97 7.15 -3.82
C LYS A 290 -12.63 8.09 -4.96
N THR A 291 -12.23 9.33 -4.64
CA THR A 291 -11.87 10.34 -5.65
C THR A 291 -10.56 10.07 -6.38
N MET A 292 -9.79 9.07 -5.97
CA MET A 292 -8.61 8.62 -6.72
C MET A 292 -8.98 7.67 -7.87
N TRP A 293 -10.11 6.96 -7.79
CA TRP A 293 -10.61 6.15 -8.88
C TRP A 293 -10.98 6.99 -10.10
N LYS A 294 -10.67 6.51 -11.29
CA LYS A 294 -11.01 7.17 -12.56
C LYS A 294 -12.52 7.33 -12.74
N THR A 295 -13.32 6.36 -12.31
CA THR A 295 -14.78 6.38 -12.33
C THR A 295 -15.34 7.56 -11.52
N HIS A 296 -14.61 8.03 -10.52
CA HIS A 296 -14.91 9.21 -9.72
C HIS A 296 -14.07 10.45 -10.09
N GLY A 297 -13.40 10.41 -11.26
CA GLY A 297 -12.63 11.52 -11.83
C GLY A 297 -11.22 11.65 -11.26
N GLY A 298 -10.66 10.60 -10.66
CA GLY A 298 -9.26 10.48 -10.26
C GLY A 298 -8.35 10.04 -11.38
N GLN A 299 -7.12 9.74 -11.04
CA GLN A 299 -6.11 9.27 -11.99
C GLN A 299 -6.19 7.75 -12.23
N GLY A 300 -6.72 6.98 -11.25
CA GLY A 300 -6.78 5.52 -11.26
C GLY A 300 -5.41 4.86 -11.14
N TYR A 301 -5.42 3.54 -11.06
CA TYR A 301 -4.19 2.74 -10.90
C TYR A 301 -3.19 2.87 -12.07
N ALA A 302 -3.67 3.28 -13.25
CA ALA A 302 -2.80 3.50 -14.41
C ALA A 302 -1.97 4.80 -14.34
N HIS A 303 -2.11 5.62 -13.31
CA HIS A 303 -1.40 6.89 -13.18
C HIS A 303 0.12 6.72 -13.28
N ILE A 304 0.67 5.72 -12.56
CA ILE A 304 2.10 5.38 -12.62
C ILE A 304 2.56 4.95 -14.01
N LEU A 305 1.69 4.34 -14.83
CA LEU A 305 2.04 3.86 -16.18
C LEU A 305 1.86 4.92 -17.26
N ARG A 306 1.06 5.94 -16.98
CA ARG A 306 0.70 6.99 -17.92
C ARG A 306 1.42 8.30 -17.61
N SER A 307 0.96 9.01 -16.59
CA SER A 307 1.40 10.38 -16.32
C SER A 307 2.74 10.42 -15.59
N VAL A 308 2.90 9.57 -14.55
CA VAL A 308 4.14 9.53 -13.76
C VAL A 308 5.30 9.03 -14.60
N LYS A 309 5.10 7.96 -15.39
CA LYS A 309 6.11 7.46 -16.33
C LYS A 309 6.59 8.56 -17.28
N TYR A 310 5.65 9.30 -17.89
CA TYR A 310 6.00 10.41 -18.78
C TYR A 310 6.78 11.50 -18.05
N MET A 311 6.35 11.89 -16.84
CA MET A 311 7.09 12.88 -16.04
C MET A 311 8.49 12.40 -15.69
N ALA A 312 8.66 11.12 -15.35
CA ALA A 312 9.95 10.51 -15.04
C ALA A 312 10.91 10.60 -16.23
N GLU A 313 10.46 10.23 -17.43
CA GLU A 313 11.21 10.33 -18.68
C GLU A 313 11.64 11.78 -18.97
N GLN A 314 10.73 12.75 -18.82
CA GLN A 314 11.02 14.18 -19.03
C GLN A 314 12.03 14.73 -18.01
N ASN A 315 12.18 14.09 -16.84
CA ASN A 315 13.14 14.45 -15.81
C ASN A 315 14.41 13.57 -15.82
N GLY A 316 14.64 12.83 -16.91
CA GLY A 316 15.87 12.11 -17.17
C GLY A 316 16.00 10.77 -16.41
N ILE A 317 14.89 10.16 -16.04
CA ILE A 317 14.85 8.77 -15.59
C ILE A 317 14.68 7.89 -16.83
N ASP A 318 15.61 6.97 -17.05
CA ASP A 318 15.53 6.00 -18.14
C ASP A 318 14.31 5.11 -18.01
N GLU A 319 13.61 4.83 -19.12
CA GLU A 319 12.40 4.01 -19.13
C GLU A 319 12.62 2.60 -18.55
N ALA A 320 13.77 1.97 -18.86
CA ALA A 320 14.06 0.63 -18.35
C ALA A 320 14.27 0.64 -16.84
N ILE A 321 14.92 1.68 -16.30
CA ILE A 321 15.08 1.88 -14.85
C ILE A 321 13.72 2.13 -14.20
N TYR A 322 12.88 2.96 -14.81
CA TYR A 322 11.53 3.21 -14.30
C TYR A 322 10.71 1.92 -14.25
N LEU A 323 10.69 1.18 -15.35
CA LEU A 323 9.93 -0.08 -15.43
C LEU A 323 10.49 -1.16 -14.49
N SER A 324 11.81 -1.19 -14.22
CA SER A 324 12.38 -2.16 -13.27
C SER A 324 11.80 -2.02 -11.86
N MET A 325 11.41 -0.80 -11.45
CA MET A 325 10.75 -0.57 -10.16
C MET A 325 9.32 -1.14 -10.08
N LEU A 326 8.71 -1.42 -11.23
CA LEU A 326 7.37 -2.03 -11.37
C LEU A 326 7.43 -3.50 -11.77
N THR A 327 8.61 -4.05 -12.05
CA THR A 327 8.79 -5.43 -12.55
C THR A 327 9.83 -6.17 -11.72
N ASP A 328 11.11 -6.00 -12.03
CA ASP A 328 12.20 -6.76 -11.44
C ASP A 328 12.30 -6.56 -9.92
N ASN A 329 12.20 -5.31 -9.45
CA ASN A 329 12.26 -5.01 -8.02
C ASN A 329 11.11 -5.66 -7.25
N VAL A 330 9.87 -5.51 -7.77
CA VAL A 330 8.70 -6.13 -7.13
C VAL A 330 8.81 -7.64 -7.14
N ALA A 331 9.30 -8.21 -8.25
CA ALA A 331 9.48 -9.64 -8.39
C ALA A 331 10.55 -10.20 -7.42
N GLU A 332 11.65 -9.47 -7.21
CA GLU A 332 12.66 -9.83 -6.20
C GLU A 332 12.12 -9.65 -4.77
N PHE A 333 11.37 -8.60 -4.50
CA PHE A 333 10.78 -8.33 -3.21
C PHE A 333 9.77 -9.42 -2.80
N LEU A 334 8.92 -9.90 -3.72
CA LEU A 334 7.84 -10.85 -3.43
C LEU A 334 8.29 -12.33 -3.41
N ASP A 335 9.41 -12.70 -4.06
CA ASP A 335 9.88 -14.07 -4.20
C ASP A 335 10.75 -14.49 -3.00
#